data_a618c81ca3bb2b120dd99ede2e50a4a7
#
_entry.id   a618c81ca3bb2b120dd99ede2e50a4a7
#
_cell.length_a   1.000
_cell.length_b   1.000
_cell.length_c   1.000
_cell.angle_alpha   90.00
_cell.angle_beta   90.00
_cell.angle_gamma   90.00
#
_symmetry.space_group_name_H-M   'P 1'
#
loop_
_entity.id
_entity.type
_entity.pdbx_description
1 polymer ?
#
loop_
_entity_poly.entity_id
_entity_poly.type
_entity_poly.pdbx_seq_one_letter_code
_entity_poly.pdbx_strand_id
1 'polypeptide(L)'
;MNTIAQNNIIIPIRKENAHKGDHGSVAIIGGASGMLGAVVLASRAALVTGAGRVYASFLSEHTPEVDLMYPEIMVRSPEALKSLVQLDCVVIGPGLGLSNQASTLLSFWLNQPVPLVIDADALNLIASDNLLSNLLKQRQVTSIITPHPGEAARLLNNTSKDIQENRIESALKLAQQYHAICVLKGANTVIAQENQYHINTTGNAGLASGGTGDVLSGMLGSLVAQGLDALEASKTGVYIHGAAADSLVAKNIGPIGLTASEVILEARHLLNGLQ
;
A
#
# COMPACT_ATOMS: atom_id res chain seq x y z
N MET A 1 -3.09 24.79 -6.76
CA MET A 1 -1.89 23.97 -7.04
C MET A 1 -2.19 22.54 -6.54
N ASN A 2 -1.89 21.53 -7.32
CA ASN A 2 -2.20 20.15 -6.98
C ASN A 2 -1.09 19.47 -6.17
N THR A 3 -0.14 20.24 -5.61
CA THR A 3 0.96 19.72 -4.80
C THR A 3 0.49 19.47 -3.37
N ILE A 4 0.79 18.29 -2.85
CA ILE A 4 0.49 17.93 -1.45
C ILE A 4 1.47 18.66 -0.55
N ALA A 5 0.94 19.38 0.42
CA ALA A 5 1.70 20.04 1.47
C ALA A 5 1.30 19.47 2.85
N GLN A 6 2.11 19.69 3.86
CA GLN A 6 1.87 19.18 5.22
C GLN A 6 0.48 19.58 5.77
N ASN A 7 0.00 20.76 5.46
CA ASN A 7 -1.32 21.23 5.88
C ASN A 7 -2.49 20.65 5.06
N ASN A 8 -2.21 19.82 4.06
CA ASN A 8 -3.21 19.15 3.22
C ASN A 8 -3.36 17.67 3.55
N ILE A 9 -2.64 17.15 4.55
CA ILE A 9 -2.78 15.76 4.99
C ILE A 9 -3.61 15.67 6.26
N ILE A 10 -4.27 14.53 6.44
CA ILE A 10 -5.12 14.25 7.59
C ILE A 10 -4.48 13.15 8.42
N ILE A 11 -4.18 13.44 9.67
CA ILE A 11 -3.65 12.46 10.63
C ILE A 11 -4.80 11.88 11.44
N PRO A 12 -4.92 10.53 11.54
CA PRO A 12 -5.95 9.90 12.38
C PRO A 12 -5.79 10.30 13.84
N ILE A 13 -6.84 10.85 14.45
CA ILE A 13 -6.81 11.27 15.85
C ILE A 13 -7.08 10.06 16.75
N ARG A 14 -6.25 9.87 17.79
CA ARG A 14 -6.46 8.86 18.83
C ARG A 14 -7.16 9.46 20.04
N LYS A 15 -8.36 8.96 20.33
CA LYS A 15 -9.10 9.35 21.54
C LYS A 15 -8.50 8.66 22.76
N GLU A 16 -8.49 9.32 23.92
CA GLU A 16 -7.93 8.76 25.16
C GLU A 16 -8.59 7.46 25.61
N ASN A 17 -9.90 7.30 25.36
CA ASN A 17 -10.67 6.12 25.72
C ASN A 17 -10.84 5.12 24.57
N ALA A 18 -10.05 5.20 23.51
CA ALA A 18 -10.13 4.31 22.36
C ALA A 18 -9.65 2.90 22.70
N HIS A 19 -10.25 1.90 22.02
CA HIS A 19 -9.80 0.52 22.06
C HIS A 19 -9.30 0.07 20.68
N LYS A 20 -8.63 -1.10 20.61
CA LYS A 20 -8.02 -1.59 19.35
C LYS A 20 -9.02 -1.75 18.20
N GLY A 21 -10.31 -1.90 18.45
CA GLY A 21 -11.35 -1.96 17.43
C GLY A 21 -11.62 -0.64 16.75
N ASP A 22 -11.38 0.49 17.43
CA ASP A 22 -11.63 1.84 16.89
C ASP A 22 -10.57 2.25 15.85
N HIS A 23 -9.45 1.54 15.80
CA HIS A 23 -8.34 1.81 14.88
C HIS A 23 -8.27 0.80 13.73
N GLY A 24 -9.34 0.04 13.53
CA GLY A 24 -9.53 -0.86 12.41
C GLY A 24 -8.63 -2.09 12.38
N SER A 25 -8.95 -2.96 11.45
CA SER A 25 -8.27 -4.23 11.21
C SER A 25 -7.83 -4.30 9.76
N VAL A 26 -6.55 -4.54 9.52
CA VAL A 26 -5.97 -4.67 8.18
C VAL A 26 -5.38 -6.07 7.98
N ALA A 27 -5.63 -6.66 6.82
CA ALA A 27 -4.95 -7.87 6.39
C ALA A 27 -3.95 -7.56 5.29
N ILE A 28 -2.74 -8.12 5.41
CA ILE A 28 -1.66 -8.03 4.42
C ILE A 28 -1.47 -9.41 3.80
N ILE A 29 -1.64 -9.52 2.49
CA ILE A 29 -1.67 -10.80 1.78
C ILE A 29 -0.63 -10.83 0.67
N GLY A 30 0.25 -11.81 0.71
CA GLY A 30 1.33 -11.95 -0.27
C GLY A 30 2.34 -13.01 0.13
N GLY A 31 3.64 -12.71 0.03
CA GLY A 31 4.71 -13.51 0.58
C GLY A 31 4.78 -14.92 0.03
N ALA A 32 4.86 -15.08 -1.29
CA ALA A 32 5.23 -16.35 -1.90
C ALA A 32 6.66 -16.76 -1.50
N SER A 33 7.04 -18.00 -1.80
CA SER A 33 8.36 -18.52 -1.47
C SER A 33 9.48 -17.60 -1.98
N GLY A 34 10.42 -17.23 -1.11
CA GLY A 34 11.49 -16.27 -1.37
C GLY A 34 11.09 -14.79 -1.22
N MET A 35 9.80 -14.47 -1.00
CA MET A 35 9.30 -13.09 -0.92
C MET A 35 8.53 -12.79 0.38
N LEU A 36 8.77 -13.56 1.44
CA LEU A 36 8.11 -13.38 2.74
C LEU A 36 8.35 -11.98 3.34
N GLY A 37 9.55 -11.41 3.08
CA GLY A 37 9.95 -10.10 3.58
C GLY A 37 9.00 -8.97 3.18
N ALA A 38 8.36 -9.05 2.03
CA ALA A 38 7.40 -8.04 1.54
C ALA A 38 6.18 -7.94 2.47
N VAL A 39 5.58 -9.08 2.84
CA VAL A 39 4.45 -9.11 3.81
C VAL A 39 4.90 -8.67 5.19
N VAL A 40 6.10 -9.08 5.62
CA VAL A 40 6.66 -8.65 6.92
C VAL A 40 6.79 -7.13 6.99
N LEU A 41 7.41 -6.50 5.97
CA LEU A 41 7.57 -5.04 5.92
C LEU A 41 6.23 -4.31 5.86
N ALA A 42 5.31 -4.75 5.01
CA ALA A 42 3.98 -4.14 4.90
C ALA A 42 3.17 -4.29 6.21
N SER A 43 3.24 -5.44 6.88
CA SER A 43 2.55 -5.68 8.14
C SER A 43 3.12 -4.83 9.28
N ARG A 44 4.44 -4.71 9.37
CA ARG A 44 5.12 -3.84 10.33
C ARG A 44 4.77 -2.38 10.09
N ALA A 45 4.79 -1.94 8.83
CA ALA A 45 4.37 -0.59 8.47
C ALA A 45 2.93 -0.33 8.89
N ALA A 46 2.00 -1.25 8.61
CA ALA A 46 0.61 -1.11 9.00
C ALA A 46 0.42 -1.02 10.53
N LEU A 47 1.12 -1.85 11.30
CA LEU A 47 1.06 -1.81 12.76
C LEU A 47 1.59 -0.49 13.31
N VAL A 48 2.76 -0.08 12.85
CA VAL A 48 3.49 1.08 13.36
C VAL A 48 2.83 2.40 12.96
N THR A 49 2.11 2.43 11.85
CA THR A 49 1.30 3.60 11.43
C THR A 49 -0.12 3.59 12.01
N GLY A 50 -0.44 2.64 12.88
CA GLY A 50 -1.54 2.81 13.80
C GLY A 50 -2.75 1.91 13.63
N ALA A 51 -2.74 0.92 12.74
CA ALA A 51 -3.81 -0.08 12.68
C ALA A 51 -4.01 -0.80 14.03
N GLY A 52 -5.25 -0.96 14.45
CA GLY A 52 -5.58 -1.58 15.73
C GLY A 52 -5.35 -3.09 15.75
N ARG A 53 -5.48 -3.76 14.59
CA ARG A 53 -5.16 -5.17 14.38
C ARG A 53 -4.51 -5.35 13.02
N VAL A 54 -3.44 -6.12 12.96
CA VAL A 54 -2.76 -6.47 11.71
C VAL A 54 -2.71 -7.98 11.57
N TYR A 55 -3.18 -8.47 10.44
CA TYR A 55 -3.10 -9.87 10.04
C TYR A 55 -2.13 -10.01 8.86
N ALA A 56 -1.12 -10.86 9.01
CA ALA A 56 -0.19 -11.22 7.94
C ALA A 56 -0.56 -12.59 7.37
N SER A 57 -0.63 -12.70 6.05
CA SER A 57 -0.95 -13.95 5.36
C SER A 57 0.03 -14.21 4.23
N PHE A 58 0.61 -15.39 4.23
CA PHE A 58 1.65 -15.79 3.32
C PHE A 58 1.18 -16.92 2.40
N LEU A 59 1.60 -16.86 1.13
CA LEU A 59 1.36 -17.92 0.16
C LEU A 59 2.48 -18.97 0.12
N SER A 60 3.50 -18.80 0.93
CA SER A 60 4.58 -19.78 1.09
C SER A 60 4.14 -20.96 1.93
N GLU A 61 4.65 -22.16 1.61
CA GLU A 61 4.51 -23.35 2.48
C GLU A 61 5.29 -23.19 3.79
N HIS A 62 6.36 -22.43 3.78
CA HIS A 62 7.18 -22.11 4.96
C HIS A 62 6.79 -20.75 5.54
N THR A 63 5.66 -20.71 6.21
CA THR A 63 5.14 -19.48 6.82
C THR A 63 5.74 -19.28 8.21
N PRO A 64 6.20 -18.06 8.58
CA PRO A 64 6.57 -17.77 9.96
C PRO A 64 5.34 -17.87 10.87
N GLU A 65 5.50 -18.46 12.04
CA GLU A 65 4.40 -18.56 13.02
C GLU A 65 4.19 -17.24 13.77
N VAL A 66 5.25 -16.43 13.90
CA VAL A 66 5.26 -15.16 14.63
C VAL A 66 6.30 -14.21 14.03
N ASP A 67 6.03 -12.91 14.03
CA ASP A 67 7.04 -11.89 13.82
C ASP A 67 7.80 -11.64 15.13
N LEU A 68 9.08 -12.00 15.19
CA LEU A 68 9.88 -11.89 16.43
C LEU A 68 10.13 -10.46 16.88
N MET A 69 10.00 -9.46 15.99
CA MET A 69 10.16 -8.05 16.34
C MET A 69 8.83 -7.41 16.77
N TYR A 70 7.72 -7.85 16.18
CA TYR A 70 6.37 -7.34 16.44
C TYR A 70 5.40 -8.50 16.59
N PRO A 71 5.42 -9.22 17.74
CA PRO A 71 4.54 -10.37 18.00
C PRO A 71 3.05 -10.01 18.03
N GLU A 72 2.71 -8.72 18.02
CA GLU A 72 1.34 -8.22 17.88
C GLU A 72 0.74 -8.49 16.50
N ILE A 73 1.57 -8.76 15.48
CA ILE A 73 1.12 -9.13 14.14
C ILE A 73 0.61 -10.57 14.16
N MET A 74 -0.65 -10.75 13.83
CA MET A 74 -1.30 -12.05 13.86
C MET A 74 -1.14 -12.77 12.53
N VAL A 75 -0.37 -13.85 12.50
CA VAL A 75 -0.22 -14.68 11.30
C VAL A 75 -1.46 -15.55 11.11
N ARG A 76 -2.01 -15.57 9.90
CA ARG A 76 -3.18 -16.37 9.50
C ARG A 76 -2.97 -16.96 8.11
N SER A 77 -3.48 -18.18 7.90
CA SER A 77 -3.53 -18.75 6.55
C SER A 77 -4.49 -17.96 5.65
N PRO A 78 -4.32 -17.99 4.32
CA PRO A 78 -5.24 -17.34 3.39
C PRO A 78 -6.70 -17.78 3.61
N GLU A 79 -6.95 -19.05 3.92
CA GLU A 79 -8.27 -19.60 4.17
C GLU A 79 -8.86 -19.07 5.48
N ALA A 80 -8.07 -18.97 6.53
CA ALA A 80 -8.51 -18.40 7.81
C ALA A 80 -8.86 -16.91 7.68
N LEU A 81 -8.17 -16.15 6.82
CA LEU A 81 -8.51 -14.76 6.55
C LEU A 81 -9.86 -14.61 5.87
N LYS A 82 -10.22 -15.51 4.93
CA LYS A 82 -11.52 -15.47 4.23
C LYS A 82 -12.72 -15.57 5.17
N SER A 83 -12.53 -16.16 6.33
CA SER A 83 -13.58 -16.33 7.35
C SER A 83 -13.61 -15.24 8.42
N LEU A 84 -12.70 -14.26 8.38
CA LEU A 84 -12.74 -13.14 9.31
C LEU A 84 -13.91 -12.20 9.02
N VAL A 85 -14.73 -11.97 10.02
CA VAL A 85 -15.98 -11.19 9.90
C VAL A 85 -15.69 -9.69 9.83
N GLN A 86 -14.53 -9.24 10.29
CA GLN A 86 -14.25 -7.81 10.44
C GLN A 86 -12.84 -7.47 9.93
N LEU A 87 -12.77 -7.07 8.66
CA LEU A 87 -11.61 -6.43 8.06
C LEU A 87 -12.05 -5.07 7.51
N ASP A 88 -11.32 -4.02 7.85
CA ASP A 88 -11.59 -2.65 7.43
C ASP A 88 -10.77 -2.28 6.19
N CYS A 89 -9.69 -3.00 5.91
CA CYS A 89 -8.92 -2.91 4.67
C CYS A 89 -8.13 -4.21 4.41
N VAL A 90 -7.92 -4.53 3.15
CA VAL A 90 -7.01 -5.61 2.72
C VAL A 90 -5.95 -5.04 1.78
N VAL A 91 -4.69 -5.29 2.09
CA VAL A 91 -3.54 -5.05 1.21
C VAL A 91 -3.18 -6.37 0.56
N ILE A 92 -3.17 -6.43 -0.77
CA ILE A 92 -2.84 -7.64 -1.51
C ILE A 92 -1.83 -7.35 -2.61
N GLY A 93 -0.80 -8.20 -2.69
CA GLY A 93 0.20 -8.10 -3.75
C GLY A 93 1.66 -8.10 -3.34
N PRO A 94 2.05 -7.57 -2.16
CA PRO A 94 3.44 -7.60 -1.71
C PRO A 94 4.04 -9.01 -1.76
N GLY A 95 4.90 -9.29 -2.75
CA GLY A 95 5.48 -10.60 -2.96
C GLY A 95 4.48 -11.75 -3.14
N LEU A 96 3.31 -11.48 -3.74
CA LEU A 96 2.23 -12.46 -3.91
C LEU A 96 2.60 -13.61 -4.86
N GLY A 97 3.50 -13.35 -5.80
CA GLY A 97 3.81 -14.25 -6.90
C GLY A 97 2.71 -14.28 -7.96
N LEU A 98 2.96 -15.06 -9.02
CA LEU A 98 2.11 -15.14 -10.20
C LEU A 98 1.48 -16.53 -10.39
N SER A 99 1.36 -17.31 -9.31
CA SER A 99 0.79 -18.66 -9.35
C SER A 99 -0.73 -18.64 -9.53
N ASN A 100 -1.30 -19.77 -9.93
CA ASN A 100 -2.76 -19.95 -9.97
C ASN A 100 -3.42 -19.74 -8.60
N GLN A 101 -2.73 -20.12 -7.52
CA GLN A 101 -3.20 -19.87 -6.16
C GLN A 101 -3.28 -18.35 -5.87
N ALA A 102 -2.27 -17.58 -6.28
CA ALA A 102 -2.26 -16.12 -6.15
C ALA A 102 -3.42 -15.49 -6.94
N SER A 103 -3.62 -15.92 -8.19
CA SER A 103 -4.73 -15.45 -9.04
C SER A 103 -6.10 -15.76 -8.42
N THR A 104 -6.30 -16.99 -7.92
CA THR A 104 -7.54 -17.41 -7.25
C THR A 104 -7.80 -16.58 -5.98
N LEU A 105 -6.77 -16.34 -5.19
CA LEU A 105 -6.88 -15.55 -3.98
C LEU A 105 -7.18 -14.07 -4.28
N LEU A 106 -6.54 -13.51 -5.29
CA LEU A 106 -6.82 -12.15 -5.75
C LEU A 106 -8.27 -12.03 -6.26
N SER A 107 -8.74 -12.99 -7.07
CA SER A 107 -10.11 -13.05 -7.54
C SER A 107 -11.12 -13.08 -6.38
N PHE A 108 -10.84 -13.86 -5.32
CA PHE A 108 -11.68 -13.89 -4.12
C PHE A 108 -11.80 -12.49 -3.49
N TRP A 109 -10.67 -11.81 -3.24
CA TRP A 109 -10.68 -10.50 -2.58
C TRP A 109 -11.25 -9.38 -3.45
N LEU A 110 -11.08 -9.46 -4.76
CA LEU A 110 -11.72 -8.50 -5.68
C LEU A 110 -13.26 -8.56 -5.62
N ASN A 111 -13.83 -9.70 -5.24
CA ASN A 111 -15.29 -9.87 -5.07
C ASN A 111 -15.79 -9.53 -3.63
N GLN A 112 -14.90 -9.22 -2.67
CA GLN A 112 -15.33 -8.90 -1.31
C GLN A 112 -15.68 -7.42 -1.14
N PRO A 113 -16.68 -7.07 -0.32
CA PRO A 113 -17.08 -5.69 -0.06
C PRO A 113 -16.18 -5.03 1.01
N VAL A 114 -14.87 -5.08 0.84
CA VAL A 114 -13.85 -4.48 1.71
C VAL A 114 -12.92 -3.58 0.90
N PRO A 115 -12.47 -2.42 1.40
CA PRO A 115 -11.48 -1.60 0.74
C PRO A 115 -10.20 -2.38 0.45
N LEU A 116 -9.61 -2.18 -0.75
CA LEU A 116 -8.38 -2.86 -1.16
C LEU A 116 -7.26 -1.86 -1.45
N VAL A 117 -6.05 -2.21 -1.01
CA VAL A 117 -4.79 -1.68 -1.55
C VAL A 117 -4.16 -2.79 -2.38
N ILE A 118 -3.96 -2.55 -3.67
CA ILE A 118 -3.50 -3.52 -4.65
C ILE A 118 -2.13 -3.08 -5.17
N ASP A 119 -1.09 -3.87 -4.94
CA ASP A 119 0.30 -3.53 -5.27
C ASP A 119 1.03 -4.68 -5.97
N ALA A 120 2.15 -4.38 -6.56
CA ALA A 120 3.15 -5.33 -7.00
C ALA A 120 2.58 -6.49 -7.85
N ASP A 121 2.73 -7.73 -7.40
CA ASP A 121 2.33 -8.91 -8.17
C ASP A 121 0.83 -8.99 -8.43
N ALA A 122 -0.01 -8.44 -7.56
CA ALA A 122 -1.44 -8.36 -7.81
C ALA A 122 -1.76 -7.45 -9.01
N LEU A 123 -1.02 -6.36 -9.20
CA LEU A 123 -1.14 -5.50 -10.40
C LEU A 123 -0.64 -6.22 -11.67
N ASN A 124 0.41 -7.03 -11.55
CA ASN A 124 0.91 -7.85 -12.65
C ASN A 124 -0.11 -8.91 -13.08
N LEU A 125 -0.77 -9.57 -12.11
CA LEU A 125 -1.86 -10.52 -12.39
C LEU A 125 -3.05 -9.84 -13.08
N ILE A 126 -3.46 -8.66 -12.60
CA ILE A 126 -4.55 -7.88 -13.21
C ILE A 126 -4.20 -7.47 -14.65
N ALA A 127 -2.94 -7.11 -14.90
CA ALA A 127 -2.50 -6.72 -16.23
C ALA A 127 -2.49 -7.91 -17.22
N SER A 128 -2.28 -9.13 -16.73
CA SER A 128 -2.18 -10.34 -17.56
C SER A 128 -3.49 -11.14 -17.70
N ASP A 129 -4.50 -10.85 -16.88
CA ASP A 129 -5.76 -11.59 -16.83
C ASP A 129 -6.97 -10.66 -16.95
N ASN A 130 -7.69 -10.80 -18.07
CA ASN A 130 -8.89 -10.00 -18.35
C ASN A 130 -10.02 -10.22 -17.33
N LEU A 131 -10.13 -11.40 -16.73
CA LEU A 131 -11.12 -11.68 -15.69
C LEU A 131 -10.82 -10.82 -14.45
N LEU A 132 -9.58 -10.85 -13.95
CA LEU A 132 -9.16 -10.05 -12.80
C LEU A 132 -9.27 -8.55 -13.09
N SER A 133 -8.90 -8.12 -14.31
CA SER A 133 -9.06 -6.73 -14.75
C SER A 133 -10.52 -6.28 -14.71
N ASN A 134 -11.45 -7.11 -15.20
CA ASN A 134 -12.87 -6.80 -15.19
C ASN A 134 -13.46 -6.83 -13.77
N LEU A 135 -13.03 -7.75 -12.91
CA LEU A 135 -13.45 -7.77 -11.52
C LEU A 135 -13.05 -6.45 -10.81
N LEU A 136 -11.82 -5.97 -11.01
CA LEU A 136 -11.39 -4.69 -10.43
C LEU A 136 -12.24 -3.52 -10.94
N LYS A 137 -12.50 -3.44 -12.25
CA LYS A 137 -13.32 -2.38 -12.88
C LYS A 137 -14.76 -2.34 -12.35
N GLN A 138 -15.30 -3.49 -11.93
CA GLN A 138 -16.71 -3.60 -11.49
C GLN A 138 -16.89 -3.40 -9.99
N ARG A 139 -15.80 -3.19 -9.24
CA ARG A 139 -15.88 -2.99 -7.80
C ARG A 139 -16.68 -1.74 -7.45
N GLN A 140 -17.57 -1.88 -6.47
CA GLN A 140 -18.34 -0.77 -5.91
C GLN A 140 -17.68 -0.19 -4.65
N VAL A 141 -16.76 -0.93 -4.05
CA VAL A 141 -15.98 -0.50 -2.87
C VAL A 141 -14.63 0.02 -3.33
N THR A 142 -14.18 1.11 -2.76
CA THR A 142 -12.96 1.81 -3.16
C THR A 142 -11.74 0.91 -3.15
N SER A 143 -10.95 1.01 -4.21
CA SER A 143 -9.65 0.38 -4.34
C SER A 143 -8.56 1.45 -4.53
N ILE A 144 -7.40 1.22 -3.94
CA ILE A 144 -6.17 1.97 -4.20
C ILE A 144 -5.25 1.05 -4.98
N ILE A 145 -4.78 1.47 -6.13
CA ILE A 145 -3.74 0.78 -6.89
C ILE A 145 -2.44 1.58 -6.80
N THR A 146 -1.32 0.88 -6.58
CA THR A 146 -0.03 1.53 -6.30
C THR A 146 1.06 1.17 -7.32
N PRO A 147 0.84 1.36 -8.64
CA PRO A 147 1.80 0.94 -9.64
C PRO A 147 3.09 1.78 -9.62
N HIS A 148 4.25 1.11 -9.78
CA HIS A 148 5.43 1.77 -10.29
C HIS A 148 5.34 1.90 -11.83
N PRO A 149 6.20 2.69 -12.53
CA PRO A 149 6.05 2.92 -13.97
C PRO A 149 6.00 1.65 -14.83
N GLY A 150 6.71 0.58 -14.44
CA GLY A 150 6.69 -0.69 -15.15
C GLY A 150 5.36 -1.46 -15.00
N GLU A 151 4.73 -1.42 -13.83
CA GLU A 151 3.39 -1.98 -13.58
C GLU A 151 2.32 -1.17 -14.31
N ALA A 152 2.42 0.16 -14.25
CA ALA A 152 1.52 1.06 -14.98
C ALA A 152 1.59 0.81 -16.49
N ALA A 153 2.77 0.57 -17.03
CA ALA A 153 2.98 0.26 -18.44
C ALA A 153 2.26 -1.03 -18.84
N ARG A 154 2.34 -2.10 -18.01
CA ARG A 154 1.60 -3.35 -18.26
C ARG A 154 0.09 -3.16 -18.20
N LEU A 155 -0.41 -2.43 -17.19
CA LEU A 155 -1.84 -2.15 -17.02
C LEU A 155 -2.44 -1.32 -18.16
N LEU A 156 -1.67 -0.42 -18.76
CA LEU A 156 -2.09 0.44 -19.87
C LEU A 156 -1.69 -0.10 -21.24
N ASN A 157 -1.02 -1.25 -21.31
CA ASN A 157 -0.42 -1.79 -22.52
C ASN A 157 0.45 -0.76 -23.27
N ASN A 158 1.37 -0.14 -22.50
CA ASN A 158 2.26 0.93 -22.95
C ASN A 158 3.71 0.65 -22.54
N THR A 159 4.65 1.56 -22.77
CA THR A 159 6.04 1.43 -22.31
C THR A 159 6.28 2.21 -21.02
N SER A 160 7.26 1.77 -20.22
CA SER A 160 7.67 2.52 -19.01
C SER A 160 8.18 3.92 -19.33
N LYS A 161 8.74 4.12 -20.53
CA LYS A 161 9.19 5.43 -21.01
C LYS A 161 8.00 6.37 -21.19
N ASP A 162 6.96 5.93 -21.91
CA ASP A 162 5.76 6.75 -22.14
C ASP A 162 5.06 7.10 -20.83
N ILE A 163 5.01 6.14 -19.86
CA ILE A 163 4.48 6.41 -18.52
C ILE A 163 5.27 7.52 -17.82
N GLN A 164 6.60 7.47 -17.90
CA GLN A 164 7.46 8.48 -17.26
C GLN A 164 7.36 9.85 -17.90
N GLU A 165 7.23 9.92 -19.22
CA GLU A 165 7.04 11.17 -19.97
C GLU A 165 5.66 11.80 -19.74
N ASN A 166 4.63 10.97 -19.44
CA ASN A 166 3.23 11.39 -19.31
C ASN A 166 2.60 10.93 -17.99
N ARG A 167 3.29 11.14 -16.83
CA ARG A 167 2.90 10.58 -15.54
C ARG A 167 1.48 10.96 -15.10
N ILE A 168 1.11 12.23 -15.23
CA ILE A 168 -0.22 12.72 -14.81
C ILE A 168 -1.32 12.07 -15.66
N GLU A 169 -1.16 12.08 -16.98
CA GLU A 169 -2.12 11.47 -17.89
C GLU A 169 -2.26 9.97 -17.67
N SER A 170 -1.13 9.27 -17.44
CA SER A 170 -1.11 7.84 -17.14
C SER A 170 -1.82 7.51 -15.84
N ALA A 171 -1.59 8.29 -14.78
CA ALA A 171 -2.26 8.10 -13.49
C ALA A 171 -3.78 8.33 -13.60
N LEU A 172 -4.20 9.38 -14.32
CA LEU A 172 -5.62 9.66 -14.57
C LEU A 172 -6.28 8.55 -15.38
N LYS A 173 -5.63 8.05 -16.44
CA LYS A 173 -6.12 6.92 -17.25
C LYS A 173 -6.31 5.65 -16.39
N LEU A 174 -5.35 5.33 -15.52
CA LEU A 174 -5.45 4.19 -14.62
C LEU A 174 -6.61 4.36 -13.63
N ALA A 175 -6.74 5.53 -13.03
CA ALA A 175 -7.82 5.82 -12.09
C ALA A 175 -9.21 5.67 -12.74
N GLN A 176 -9.38 6.20 -13.96
CA GLN A 176 -10.62 6.08 -14.74
C GLN A 176 -10.87 4.65 -15.19
N GLN A 177 -9.86 3.96 -15.74
CA GLN A 177 -10.00 2.62 -16.29
C GLN A 177 -10.42 1.60 -15.22
N TYR A 178 -9.93 1.74 -13.99
CA TYR A 178 -10.19 0.79 -12.90
C TYR A 178 -11.15 1.30 -11.83
N HIS A 179 -11.71 2.50 -11.99
CA HIS A 179 -12.55 3.16 -10.98
C HIS A 179 -11.89 3.14 -9.59
N ALA A 180 -10.58 3.42 -9.55
CA ALA A 180 -9.73 3.29 -8.37
C ALA A 180 -8.93 4.58 -8.14
N ILE A 181 -8.42 4.75 -6.93
CA ILE A 181 -7.38 5.73 -6.67
C ILE A 181 -6.05 5.15 -7.18
N CYS A 182 -5.39 5.86 -8.07
CA CYS A 182 -4.08 5.47 -8.59
C CYS A 182 -2.97 6.26 -7.88
N VAL A 183 -2.06 5.55 -7.24
CA VAL A 183 -0.81 6.08 -6.68
C VAL A 183 0.33 5.66 -7.61
N LEU A 184 0.62 6.46 -8.64
CA LEU A 184 1.73 6.19 -9.57
C LEU A 184 3.06 6.55 -8.91
N LYS A 185 3.75 5.53 -8.39
CA LYS A 185 5.02 5.63 -7.64
C LYS A 185 6.16 6.19 -8.46
N GLY A 186 7.13 6.83 -7.79
CA GLY A 186 8.36 7.40 -8.35
C GLY A 186 8.60 8.83 -7.88
N ALA A 187 9.66 9.47 -8.38
CA ALA A 187 9.87 10.90 -8.11
C ALA A 187 8.64 11.69 -8.55
N ASN A 188 8.18 12.62 -7.68
CA ASN A 188 6.91 13.32 -7.87
C ASN A 188 5.75 12.32 -8.03
N THR A 189 5.56 11.45 -7.05
CA THR A 189 4.43 10.49 -7.03
C THR A 189 3.12 11.20 -7.34
N VAL A 190 2.36 10.68 -8.32
CA VAL A 190 1.06 11.22 -8.72
C VAL A 190 -0.04 10.37 -8.09
N ILE A 191 -0.95 11.03 -7.37
CA ILE A 191 -2.17 10.41 -6.85
C ILE A 191 -3.32 10.92 -7.72
N ALA A 192 -4.05 10.02 -8.36
CA ALA A 192 -5.17 10.38 -9.24
C ALA A 192 -6.46 9.69 -8.79
N GLN A 193 -7.56 10.43 -8.88
CA GLN A 193 -8.92 9.94 -8.69
C GLN A 193 -9.81 10.60 -9.75
N GLU A 194 -10.50 9.81 -10.56
CA GLU A 194 -11.36 10.30 -11.65
C GLU A 194 -10.62 11.32 -12.56
N ASN A 195 -11.01 12.58 -12.51
CA ASN A 195 -10.42 13.68 -13.29
C ASN A 195 -9.50 14.60 -12.46
N GLN A 196 -9.23 14.23 -11.21
CA GLN A 196 -8.39 15.02 -10.30
C GLN A 196 -7.07 14.32 -10.03
N TYR A 197 -6.02 15.10 -9.80
CA TYR A 197 -4.73 14.56 -9.39
C TYR A 197 -4.04 15.44 -8.35
N HIS A 198 -3.16 14.83 -7.58
CA HIS A 198 -2.25 15.46 -6.63
C HIS A 198 -0.83 14.99 -6.86
N ILE A 199 0.15 15.84 -6.59
CA ILE A 199 1.57 15.52 -6.76
C ILE A 199 2.23 15.60 -5.39
N ASN A 200 2.92 14.53 -5.00
CA ASN A 200 3.76 14.51 -3.82
C ASN A 200 5.21 14.79 -4.21
N THR A 201 5.81 15.77 -3.56
CA THR A 201 7.19 16.19 -3.80
C THR A 201 8.16 15.78 -2.68
N THR A 202 7.67 15.13 -1.62
CA THR A 202 8.54 14.57 -0.58
C THR A 202 9.17 13.26 -1.04
N GLY A 203 10.30 12.92 -0.46
CA GLY A 203 11.06 11.71 -0.76
C GLY A 203 12.31 11.97 -1.57
N ASN A 204 13.23 11.05 -1.51
CA ASN A 204 14.54 11.15 -2.15
C ASN A 204 14.99 9.80 -2.73
N ALA A 205 16.19 9.78 -3.33
CA ALA A 205 16.75 8.60 -3.98
C ALA A 205 16.95 7.39 -3.03
N GLY A 206 16.98 7.59 -1.72
CA GLY A 206 17.06 6.50 -0.73
C GLY A 206 15.86 5.55 -0.80
N LEU A 207 14.70 6.04 -1.26
CA LEU A 207 13.51 5.20 -1.47
C LEU A 207 13.63 4.25 -2.67
N ALA A 208 14.68 4.35 -3.48
CA ALA A 208 14.97 3.41 -4.55
C ALA A 208 15.66 2.13 -4.00
N SER A 209 15.16 1.60 -2.90
CA SER A 209 15.63 0.35 -2.27
C SER A 209 14.47 -0.65 -2.10
N GLY A 210 14.82 -1.94 -2.02
CA GLY A 210 13.83 -3.01 -1.91
C GLY A 210 12.96 -2.87 -0.66
N GLY A 211 11.67 -3.10 -0.80
CA GLY A 211 10.72 -3.12 0.31
C GLY A 211 10.06 -1.77 0.65
N THR A 212 10.54 -0.65 0.11
CA THR A 212 9.95 0.67 0.39
C THR A 212 8.53 0.81 -0.18
N GLY A 213 8.24 0.14 -1.30
CA GLY A 213 6.89 0.03 -1.86
C GLY A 213 5.95 -0.78 -0.95
N ASP A 214 6.44 -1.90 -0.40
CA ASP A 214 5.67 -2.73 0.53
C ASP A 214 5.32 -1.93 1.81
N VAL A 215 6.28 -1.14 2.31
CA VAL A 215 6.05 -0.21 3.43
C VAL A 215 4.94 0.77 3.11
N LEU A 216 4.99 1.42 1.93
CA LEU A 216 3.93 2.34 1.52
C LEU A 216 2.57 1.66 1.48
N SER A 217 2.47 0.46 0.89
CA SER A 217 1.22 -0.28 0.80
C SER A 217 0.65 -0.64 2.19
N GLY A 218 1.51 -1.03 3.13
CA GLY A 218 1.12 -1.25 4.52
C GLY A 218 0.61 0.01 5.21
N MET A 219 1.28 1.15 5.00
CA MET A 219 0.85 2.46 5.53
C MET A 219 -0.53 2.85 4.98
N LEU A 220 -0.75 2.72 3.66
CA LEU A 220 -2.03 3.03 3.04
C LEU A 220 -3.15 2.15 3.61
N GLY A 221 -2.91 0.85 3.71
CA GLY A 221 -3.88 -0.09 4.30
C GLY A 221 -4.23 0.25 5.75
N SER A 222 -3.23 0.65 6.54
CA SER A 222 -3.43 1.10 7.92
C SER A 222 -4.28 2.37 8.01
N LEU A 223 -3.98 3.39 7.19
CA LEU A 223 -4.71 4.66 7.21
C LEU A 223 -6.17 4.49 6.77
N VAL A 224 -6.43 3.66 5.76
CA VAL A 224 -7.79 3.29 5.35
C VAL A 224 -8.51 2.54 6.47
N ALA A 225 -7.86 1.55 7.09
CA ALA A 225 -8.45 0.79 8.19
C ALA A 225 -8.80 1.66 9.41
N GLN A 226 -8.04 2.72 9.65
CA GLN A 226 -8.31 3.72 10.70
C GLN A 226 -9.44 4.69 10.33
N GLY A 227 -10.09 4.52 9.17
CA GLY A 227 -11.27 5.27 8.77
C GLY A 227 -10.99 6.52 7.94
N LEU A 228 -9.76 6.74 7.47
CA LEU A 228 -9.53 7.78 6.48
C LEU A 228 -10.20 7.41 5.15
N ASP A 229 -10.77 8.39 4.49
CA ASP A 229 -11.13 8.28 3.08
C ASP A 229 -9.90 7.86 2.27
N ALA A 230 -10.10 7.04 1.25
CA ALA A 230 -8.99 6.43 0.53
C ALA A 230 -8.10 7.44 -0.22
N LEU A 231 -8.66 8.58 -0.68
CA LEU A 231 -7.87 9.66 -1.28
C LEU A 231 -7.00 10.34 -0.20
N GLU A 232 -7.60 10.65 0.96
CA GLU A 232 -6.86 11.27 2.07
C GLU A 232 -5.83 10.31 2.66
N ALA A 233 -6.14 9.02 2.77
CA ALA A 233 -5.18 7.99 3.14
C ALA A 233 -4.01 7.92 2.15
N SER A 234 -4.29 8.02 0.84
CA SER A 234 -3.25 8.04 -0.20
C SER A 234 -2.36 9.28 -0.12
N LYS A 235 -2.94 10.46 0.07
CA LYS A 235 -2.19 11.73 0.22
C LYS A 235 -1.31 11.69 1.47
N THR A 236 -1.90 11.32 2.60
CA THR A 236 -1.20 11.23 3.89
C THR A 236 -0.09 10.18 3.85
N GLY A 237 -0.39 8.97 3.39
CA GLY A 237 0.58 7.87 3.34
C GLY A 237 1.76 8.17 2.44
N VAL A 238 1.52 8.69 1.23
CA VAL A 238 2.59 9.04 0.28
C VAL A 238 3.44 10.20 0.81
N TYR A 239 2.81 11.22 1.40
CA TYR A 239 3.53 12.37 1.98
C TYR A 239 4.43 11.93 3.14
N ILE A 240 3.88 11.20 4.12
CA ILE A 240 4.63 10.74 5.31
C ILE A 240 5.74 9.78 4.92
N HIS A 241 5.49 8.86 3.98
CA HIS A 241 6.51 7.93 3.47
C HIS A 241 7.70 8.68 2.85
N GLY A 242 7.43 9.68 2.01
CA GLY A 242 8.48 10.51 1.42
C GLY A 242 9.20 11.37 2.45
N ALA A 243 8.45 12.07 3.31
CA ALA A 243 8.99 12.92 4.37
C ALA A 243 9.84 12.14 5.37
N ALA A 244 9.51 10.86 5.64
CA ALA A 244 10.32 9.99 6.47
C ALA A 244 11.72 9.75 5.86
N ALA A 245 11.78 9.49 4.55
CA ALA A 245 13.06 9.37 3.87
C ALA A 245 13.86 10.68 3.88
N ASP A 246 13.20 11.82 3.71
CA ASP A 246 13.85 13.14 3.75
C ASP A 246 14.40 13.44 5.16
N SER A 247 13.63 13.13 6.20
CA SER A 247 14.08 13.27 7.59
C SER A 247 15.29 12.38 7.90
N LEU A 248 15.30 11.14 7.41
CA LEU A 248 16.44 10.23 7.59
C LEU A 248 17.70 10.77 6.93
N VAL A 249 17.59 11.27 5.69
CA VAL A 249 18.74 11.89 5.00
C VAL A 249 19.23 13.15 5.75
N ALA A 250 18.33 13.96 6.30
CA ALA A 250 18.72 15.11 7.12
C ALA A 250 19.45 14.71 8.41
N LYS A 251 19.23 13.48 8.90
CA LYS A 251 19.96 12.86 10.03
C LYS A 251 21.24 12.13 9.61
N ASN A 252 21.67 12.26 8.36
CA ASN A 252 22.79 11.52 7.75
C ASN A 252 22.58 10.00 7.71
N ILE A 253 21.34 9.55 7.65
CA ILE A 253 20.95 8.15 7.41
C ILE A 253 20.45 8.05 5.95
N GLY A 254 21.34 7.64 5.05
CA GLY A 254 21.04 7.64 3.62
C GLY A 254 21.56 8.88 2.87
N PRO A 255 21.26 9.05 1.56
CA PRO A 255 20.38 8.14 0.78
C PRO A 255 21.00 6.77 0.49
N ILE A 256 22.32 6.61 0.58
CA ILE A 256 23.01 5.33 0.39
C ILE A 256 22.73 4.43 1.62
N GLY A 257 22.19 3.23 1.36
CA GLY A 257 21.93 2.23 2.41
C GLY A 257 20.68 2.50 3.26
N LEU A 258 19.84 3.49 2.92
CA LEU A 258 18.55 3.69 3.57
C LEU A 258 17.68 2.43 3.37
N THR A 259 17.18 1.90 4.47
CA THR A 259 16.36 0.68 4.49
C THR A 259 14.87 0.96 4.66
N ALA A 260 14.04 0.08 4.13
CA ALA A 260 12.59 0.14 4.31
C ALA A 260 12.19 0.12 5.80
N SER A 261 12.92 -0.61 6.65
CA SER A 261 12.67 -0.71 8.08
C SER A 261 12.90 0.62 8.83
N GLU A 262 13.89 1.41 8.41
CA GLU A 262 14.14 2.74 8.97
C GLU A 262 13.02 3.72 8.61
N VAL A 263 12.52 3.64 7.36
CA VAL A 263 11.37 4.46 6.92
C VAL A 263 10.13 4.20 7.79
N ILE A 264 9.86 2.94 8.18
CA ILE A 264 8.74 2.58 9.05
C ILE A 264 8.80 3.35 10.38
N LEU A 265 9.96 3.34 11.04
CA LEU A 265 10.11 3.97 12.35
C LEU A 265 10.06 5.49 12.26
N GLU A 266 10.67 6.07 11.24
CA GLU A 266 10.65 7.51 11.02
C GLU A 266 9.23 8.00 10.64
N ALA A 267 8.48 7.24 9.84
CA ALA A 267 7.08 7.55 9.53
C ALA A 267 6.22 7.63 10.80
N ARG A 268 6.40 6.69 11.76
CA ARG A 268 5.73 6.76 13.07
C ARG A 268 6.09 8.03 13.82
N HIS A 269 7.37 8.40 13.82
CA HIS A 269 7.83 9.61 14.50
C HIS A 269 7.13 10.85 13.94
N LEU A 270 7.07 10.97 12.61
CA LEU A 270 6.43 12.11 11.96
C LEU A 270 4.91 12.14 12.21
N LEU A 271 4.23 10.99 12.11
CA LEU A 271 2.79 10.91 12.40
C LEU A 271 2.45 11.42 13.81
N ASN A 272 3.25 11.08 14.81
CA ASN A 272 3.03 11.54 16.19
C ASN A 272 3.46 13.01 16.42
N GLY A 273 4.39 13.52 15.64
CA GLY A 273 4.81 14.92 15.71
C GLY A 273 3.86 15.90 15.01
N LEU A 274 2.88 15.38 14.24
CA LEU A 274 1.90 16.17 13.50
C LEU A 274 0.48 16.11 14.11
N GLN A 275 0.31 15.41 15.23
CA GLN A 275 -0.94 15.33 15.99
C GLN A 275 -1.23 16.60 16.78
#